data_4dd78c42f2200d0106b43c55c1cfe922
#
_entry.id   4dd78c42f2200d0106b43c55c1cfe922
#
_cell.length_a   1.000
_cell.length_b   1.000
_cell.length_c   1.000
_cell.angle_alpha   90.00
_cell.angle_beta   90.00
_cell.angle_gamma   90.00
#
_symmetry.space_group_name_H-M   'P 1'
#
loop_
_entity.id
_entity.type
_entity.pdbx_description
1 polymer ?
#
loop_
_entity_poly.entity_id
_entity_poly.type
_entity_poly.pdbx_seq_one_letter_code
_entity_poly.pdbx_strand_id
1 'polypeptide(L)'
;MHQFHRAQPELNYRHPDVLPAMLDNMRFWLDRGVDGFRVDVIWLMLKDEQFRDEPPNPHAAPDARPFDQISHVYTAGVEGIHDIIKQMRAVLDEYDERMMVGEIYLPVEQLVTYYGDGDECHMPFNFQLINLPWDARVIGDYIREYEGALPPGGWPNWVLGNHDQHRIASRV
;
A
#
# COMPACT_ATOMS: atom_id res chain seq x y z
N MET A 1 -2.15 -19.06 -6.55
CA MET A 1 -1.79 -18.47 -5.27
C MET A 1 -2.89 -17.50 -4.85
N HIS A 2 -3.11 -17.29 -3.55
CA HIS A 2 -4.00 -16.28 -2.99
C HIS A 2 -3.46 -15.85 -1.62
N GLN A 3 -3.58 -14.58 -1.25
CA GLN A 3 -3.18 -14.08 0.06
C GLN A 3 -4.34 -13.96 1.03
N PHE A 4 -5.51 -13.58 0.54
CA PHE A 4 -6.68 -13.32 1.37
C PHE A 4 -7.67 -14.48 1.29
N HIS A 5 -8.37 -14.63 0.20
CA HIS A 5 -9.41 -15.64 0.07
C HIS A 5 -9.17 -16.54 -1.14
N ARG A 6 -9.42 -17.86 -0.98
CA ARG A 6 -9.19 -18.86 -2.04
C ARG A 6 -9.92 -18.59 -3.37
N ALA A 7 -10.97 -17.77 -3.32
CA ALA A 7 -11.71 -17.34 -4.52
C ALA A 7 -11.18 -16.04 -5.12
N GLN A 8 -10.11 -15.46 -4.56
CA GLN A 8 -9.43 -14.25 -5.03
C GLN A 8 -8.01 -14.62 -5.48
N PRO A 9 -7.82 -15.17 -6.71
CA PRO A 9 -6.51 -15.53 -7.20
C PRO A 9 -5.67 -14.27 -7.43
N GLU A 10 -4.39 -14.37 -7.07
CA GLU A 10 -3.40 -13.31 -7.31
C GLU A 10 -2.98 -13.30 -8.78
N LEU A 11 -2.76 -12.10 -9.32
CA LEU A 11 -2.09 -11.94 -10.60
C LEU A 11 -0.58 -12.18 -10.45
N ASN A 12 0.01 -12.86 -11.41
CA ASN A 12 1.45 -13.07 -11.44
C ASN A 12 2.14 -11.90 -12.17
N TYR A 13 2.53 -10.87 -11.46
CA TYR A 13 3.21 -9.69 -12.03
C TYR A 13 4.63 -10.00 -12.57
N ARG A 14 5.16 -11.20 -12.35
CA ARG A 14 6.39 -11.67 -13.02
C ARG A 14 6.14 -12.23 -14.41
N HIS A 15 4.88 -12.46 -14.78
CA HIS A 15 4.55 -12.83 -16.16
C HIS A 15 4.60 -11.57 -17.04
N PRO A 16 5.31 -11.60 -18.18
CA PRO A 16 5.58 -10.41 -18.99
C PRO A 16 4.33 -9.69 -19.52
N ASP A 17 3.22 -10.41 -19.68
CA ASP A 17 1.99 -9.83 -20.22
C ASP A 17 1.08 -9.22 -19.16
N VAL A 18 1.31 -9.51 -17.86
CA VAL A 18 0.39 -9.07 -16.79
C VAL A 18 0.48 -7.58 -16.55
N LEU A 19 1.69 -7.06 -16.31
CA LEU A 19 1.84 -5.62 -16.06
C LEU A 19 1.39 -4.77 -17.24
N PRO A 20 1.78 -5.04 -18.50
CA PRO A 20 1.25 -4.30 -19.65
C PRO A 20 -0.27 -4.31 -19.72
N ALA A 21 -0.92 -5.46 -19.53
CA ALA A 21 -2.38 -5.56 -19.53
C ALA A 21 -3.04 -4.72 -18.43
N MET A 22 -2.42 -4.65 -17.24
CA MET A 22 -2.92 -3.83 -16.14
C MET A 22 -2.72 -2.33 -16.39
N LEU A 23 -1.61 -1.93 -17.00
CA LEU A 23 -1.37 -0.55 -17.40
C LEU A 23 -2.38 -0.11 -18.50
N ASP A 24 -2.69 -0.98 -19.44
CA ASP A 24 -3.72 -0.71 -20.47
C ASP A 24 -5.12 -0.64 -19.85
N ASN A 25 -5.40 -1.42 -18.81
CA ASN A 25 -6.64 -1.30 -18.04
C ASN A 25 -6.73 0.07 -17.32
N MET A 26 -5.61 0.59 -16.78
CA MET A 26 -5.59 1.94 -16.24
C MET A 26 -5.92 2.99 -17.30
N ARG A 27 -5.27 2.92 -18.48
CA ARG A 27 -5.55 3.82 -19.62
C ARG A 27 -7.01 3.75 -20.04
N PHE A 28 -7.59 2.55 -20.11
CA PHE A 28 -9.00 2.36 -20.45
C PHE A 28 -9.94 3.19 -19.56
N TRP A 29 -9.66 3.28 -18.26
CA TRP A 29 -10.47 4.07 -17.33
C TRP A 29 -10.14 5.55 -17.37
N LEU A 30 -8.88 5.93 -17.51
CA LEU A 30 -8.44 7.31 -17.64
C LEU A 30 -9.03 7.97 -18.90
N ASP A 31 -9.07 7.26 -20.02
CA ASP A 31 -9.71 7.70 -21.29
C ASP A 31 -11.22 7.94 -21.12
N ARG A 32 -11.84 7.35 -20.09
CA ARG A 32 -13.26 7.56 -19.74
C ARG A 32 -13.49 8.66 -18.71
N GLY A 33 -12.42 9.36 -18.31
CA GLY A 33 -12.48 10.50 -17.42
C GLY A 33 -12.42 10.17 -15.95
N VAL A 34 -11.88 9.00 -15.57
CA VAL A 34 -11.54 8.70 -14.16
C VAL A 34 -10.37 9.59 -13.75
N ASP A 35 -10.47 10.23 -12.58
CA ASP A 35 -9.47 11.20 -12.10
C ASP A 35 -8.30 10.54 -11.36
N GLY A 36 -8.33 9.24 -11.13
CA GLY A 36 -7.25 8.51 -10.49
C GLY A 36 -7.67 7.18 -9.89
N PHE A 37 -6.75 6.57 -9.15
CA PHE A 37 -6.95 5.24 -8.60
C PHE A 37 -6.58 5.17 -7.11
N ARG A 38 -7.39 4.43 -6.37
CA ARG A 38 -6.96 3.80 -5.12
C ARG A 38 -6.51 2.39 -5.46
N VAL A 39 -5.25 2.09 -5.22
CA VAL A 39 -4.67 0.77 -5.50
C VAL A 39 -4.70 -0.05 -4.23
N ASP A 40 -5.45 -1.15 -4.29
CA ASP A 40 -5.62 -2.09 -3.20
C ASP A 40 -4.30 -2.80 -2.90
N VAL A 41 -3.91 -2.85 -1.63
CA VAL A 41 -2.71 -3.53 -1.12
C VAL A 41 -1.48 -3.46 -2.03
N ILE A 42 -1.18 -2.26 -2.52
CA ILE A 42 -0.16 -2.00 -3.55
C ILE A 42 1.22 -2.62 -3.20
N TRP A 43 1.56 -2.70 -1.94
CA TRP A 43 2.80 -3.25 -1.40
C TRP A 43 2.88 -4.79 -1.44
N LEU A 44 1.77 -5.45 -1.79
CA LEU A 44 1.64 -6.90 -1.88
C LEU A 44 1.50 -7.43 -3.32
N MET A 45 1.59 -6.60 -4.36
CA MET A 45 1.37 -7.04 -5.73
C MET A 45 2.44 -8.03 -6.23
N LEU A 46 3.69 -7.83 -5.83
CA LEU A 46 4.80 -8.68 -6.25
C LEU A 46 5.14 -9.72 -5.19
N LYS A 47 5.44 -10.95 -5.64
CA LYS A 47 5.80 -12.08 -4.77
C LYS A 47 7.24 -12.51 -5.01
N ASP A 48 7.82 -13.18 -4.02
CA ASP A 48 9.10 -13.89 -4.16
C ASP A 48 9.10 -14.83 -5.38
N GLU A 49 10.20 -14.87 -6.12
CA GLU A 49 10.34 -15.71 -7.33
C GLU A 49 10.27 -17.20 -7.05
N GLN A 50 10.70 -17.60 -5.85
CA GLN A 50 10.72 -19.01 -5.44
C GLN A 50 9.40 -19.46 -4.82
N PHE A 51 8.44 -18.54 -4.62
CA PHE A 51 7.15 -18.80 -3.95
C PHE A 51 7.33 -19.50 -2.60
N ARG A 52 8.33 -19.05 -1.82
CA ARG A 52 8.58 -19.58 -0.48
C ARG A 52 7.41 -19.29 0.43
N ASP A 53 7.13 -20.23 1.35
CA ASP A 53 6.14 -20.01 2.40
C ASP A 53 6.66 -18.98 3.41
N GLU A 54 5.75 -18.11 3.86
CA GLU A 54 6.07 -17.10 4.88
C GLU A 54 6.43 -17.75 6.22
N PRO A 55 7.48 -17.30 6.90
CA PRO A 55 7.81 -17.81 8.22
C PRO A 55 6.77 -17.36 9.27
N PRO A 56 6.62 -18.14 10.36
CA PRO A 56 5.78 -17.73 11.47
C PRO A 56 6.21 -16.38 12.04
N ASN A 57 5.25 -15.55 12.41
CA ASN A 57 5.50 -14.30 13.11
C ASN A 57 5.74 -14.56 14.61
N PRO A 58 6.98 -14.39 15.13
CA PRO A 58 7.29 -14.68 16.54
C PRO A 58 6.62 -13.73 17.53
N HIS A 59 6.05 -12.63 17.05
CA HIS A 59 5.38 -11.61 17.85
C HIS A 59 3.85 -11.67 17.75
N ALA A 60 3.31 -12.61 16.98
CA ALA A 60 1.86 -12.75 16.83
C ALA A 60 1.21 -13.20 18.14
N ALA A 61 0.07 -12.59 18.45
CA ALA A 61 -0.78 -13.09 19.53
C ALA A 61 -1.34 -14.48 19.16
N PRO A 62 -1.57 -15.37 20.16
CA PRO A 62 -2.07 -16.73 19.89
C PRO A 62 -3.40 -16.79 19.14
N ASP A 63 -4.22 -15.76 19.30
CA ASP A 63 -5.55 -15.59 18.69
C ASP A 63 -5.53 -14.59 17.50
N ALA A 64 -4.34 -14.21 17.04
CA ALA A 64 -4.19 -13.33 15.90
C ALA A 64 -4.81 -13.94 14.63
N ARG A 65 -5.27 -13.08 13.72
CA ARG A 65 -5.78 -13.54 12.41
C ARG A 65 -4.70 -14.33 11.66
N PRO A 66 -5.05 -15.30 10.81
CA PRO A 66 -4.07 -16.08 10.04
C PRO A 66 -3.05 -15.21 9.29
N PHE A 67 -3.46 -14.06 8.77
CA PHE A 67 -2.58 -13.10 8.11
C PHE A 67 -1.52 -12.54 9.06
N ASP A 68 -1.87 -12.25 10.31
CA ASP A 68 -0.97 -11.65 11.30
C ASP A 68 -0.06 -12.69 11.97
N GLN A 69 -0.36 -14.01 11.82
CA GLN A 69 0.44 -15.11 12.36
C GLN A 69 1.71 -15.41 11.58
N ILE A 70 1.88 -14.81 10.40
CA ILE A 70 3.05 -14.98 9.53
C ILE A 70 3.78 -13.65 9.36
N SER A 71 5.08 -13.72 9.07
CA SER A 71 5.91 -12.55 8.74
C SER A 71 5.96 -12.42 7.23
N HIS A 72 5.45 -11.30 6.69
CA HIS A 72 5.33 -11.08 5.24
C HIS A 72 6.67 -10.67 4.61
N VAL A 73 7.69 -11.55 4.67
CA VAL A 73 9.04 -11.27 4.14
C VAL A 73 9.21 -11.65 2.66
N TYR A 74 8.31 -12.50 2.15
CA TYR A 74 8.34 -12.99 0.76
C TYR A 74 7.19 -12.46 -0.10
N THR A 75 6.25 -11.74 0.51
CA THR A 75 5.08 -11.18 -0.19
C THR A 75 4.92 -9.68 -0.01
N ALA A 76 5.64 -9.06 0.91
CA ALA A 76 5.54 -7.64 1.20
C ALA A 76 6.83 -6.89 0.85
N GLY A 77 6.72 -5.79 0.11
CA GLY A 77 7.87 -4.95 -0.23
C GLY A 77 8.98 -5.70 -0.99
N VAL A 78 8.60 -6.70 -1.77
CA VAL A 78 9.54 -7.53 -2.53
C VAL A 78 10.27 -6.69 -3.57
N GLU A 79 11.57 -6.95 -3.74
CA GLU A 79 12.41 -6.27 -4.74
C GLU A 79 11.74 -6.24 -6.12
N GLY A 80 11.70 -5.05 -6.74
CA GLY A 80 11.01 -4.78 -8.01
C GLY A 80 9.58 -4.24 -7.85
N ILE A 81 9.02 -4.17 -6.63
CA ILE A 81 7.68 -3.59 -6.43
C ILE A 81 7.63 -2.10 -6.83
N HIS A 82 8.66 -1.36 -6.48
CA HIS A 82 8.77 0.07 -6.81
C HIS A 82 8.82 0.30 -8.33
N ASP A 83 9.46 -0.58 -9.10
CA ASP A 83 9.50 -0.49 -10.57
C ASP A 83 8.11 -0.66 -11.20
N ILE A 84 7.26 -1.49 -10.61
CA ILE A 84 5.85 -1.65 -11.02
C ILE A 84 5.09 -0.35 -10.73
N ILE A 85 5.25 0.19 -9.53
CA ILE A 85 4.54 1.41 -9.10
C ILE A 85 4.94 2.62 -9.94
N LYS A 86 6.23 2.75 -10.27
CA LYS A 86 6.72 3.79 -11.19
C LYS A 86 6.10 3.69 -12.58
N GLN A 87 5.94 2.48 -13.10
CA GLN A 87 5.26 2.28 -14.39
C GLN A 87 3.77 2.63 -14.32
N MET A 88 3.09 2.32 -13.20
CA MET A 88 1.71 2.75 -12.96
C MET A 88 1.62 4.28 -12.88
N ARG A 89 2.57 4.93 -12.19
CA ARG A 89 2.65 6.39 -12.10
C ARG A 89 2.89 7.02 -13.48
N ALA A 90 3.78 6.45 -14.27
CA ALA A 90 4.04 6.93 -15.63
C ALA A 90 2.79 6.95 -16.53
N VAL A 91 1.88 5.98 -16.36
CA VAL A 91 0.58 5.98 -17.04
C VAL A 91 -0.30 7.14 -16.59
N LEU A 92 -0.31 7.47 -15.30
CA LEU A 92 -1.08 8.62 -14.80
C LEU A 92 -0.53 9.94 -15.36
N ASP A 93 0.79 10.04 -15.46
CA ASP A 93 1.47 11.23 -15.97
C ASP A 93 1.28 11.44 -17.51
N GLU A 94 0.67 10.46 -18.22
CA GLU A 94 0.17 10.64 -19.60
C GLU A 94 -1.08 11.56 -19.66
N TYR A 95 -1.71 11.85 -18.51
CA TYR A 95 -2.97 12.59 -18.39
C TYR A 95 -2.83 13.77 -17.41
N ASP A 96 -3.51 14.87 -17.67
CA ASP A 96 -3.51 16.03 -16.80
C ASP A 96 -4.32 15.78 -15.51
N GLU A 97 -3.78 16.23 -14.36
CA GLU A 97 -4.47 16.23 -13.07
C GLU A 97 -4.98 14.85 -12.62
N ARG A 98 -4.16 13.81 -12.75
CA ARG A 98 -4.47 12.46 -12.28
C ARG A 98 -3.64 12.09 -11.06
N MET A 99 -4.22 11.28 -10.17
CA MET A 99 -3.53 10.87 -8.96
C MET A 99 -3.70 9.39 -8.64
N MET A 100 -2.76 8.88 -7.85
CA MET A 100 -2.79 7.52 -7.31
C MET A 100 -2.53 7.54 -5.81
N VAL A 101 -3.38 6.84 -5.06
CA VAL A 101 -3.18 6.54 -3.65
C VAL A 101 -3.00 5.03 -3.48
N GLY A 102 -2.00 4.62 -2.72
CA GLY A 102 -1.72 3.21 -2.46
C GLY A 102 -2.20 2.81 -1.07
N GLU A 103 -2.88 1.69 -0.96
CA GLU A 103 -3.18 1.11 0.34
C GLU A 103 -1.94 0.40 0.88
N ILE A 104 -1.43 0.87 2.04
CA ILE A 104 -0.19 0.39 2.64
C ILE A 104 -0.32 0.28 4.15
N TYR A 105 0.07 -0.88 4.70
CA TYR A 105 0.13 -1.16 6.14
C TYR A 105 1.56 -1.44 6.57
N LEU A 106 2.45 -0.47 6.38
CA LEU A 106 3.86 -0.58 6.71
C LEU A 106 4.25 0.46 7.77
N PRO A 107 5.34 0.24 8.53
CA PRO A 107 5.96 1.27 9.36
C PRO A 107 6.35 2.50 8.55
N VAL A 108 6.47 3.66 9.23
CA VAL A 108 6.71 4.97 8.58
C VAL A 108 7.91 4.93 7.63
N GLU A 109 9.03 4.35 8.06
CA GLU A 109 10.27 4.31 7.28
C GLU A 109 10.12 3.57 5.95
N GLN A 110 9.26 2.54 5.93
CA GLN A 110 8.95 1.79 4.71
C GLN A 110 7.85 2.46 3.90
N LEU A 111 6.82 2.99 4.59
CA LEU A 111 5.69 3.66 3.93
C LEU A 111 6.15 4.85 3.09
N VAL A 112 7.06 5.67 3.61
CA VAL A 112 7.52 6.86 2.90
C VAL A 112 8.32 6.55 1.64
N THR A 113 8.86 5.33 1.50
CA THR A 113 9.56 4.94 0.26
C THR A 113 8.62 4.84 -0.94
N TYR A 114 7.31 4.68 -0.71
CA TYR A 114 6.29 4.59 -1.76
C TYR A 114 5.88 5.94 -2.38
N TYR A 115 6.49 7.04 -1.94
CA TYR A 115 6.47 8.31 -2.66
C TYR A 115 7.51 8.31 -3.80
N GLY A 116 8.56 7.45 -3.70
CA GLY A 116 9.71 7.52 -4.58
C GLY A 116 10.39 8.88 -4.53
N ASP A 117 10.96 9.29 -5.63
CA ASP A 117 11.45 10.66 -5.86
C ASP A 117 10.34 11.59 -6.41
N GLY A 118 9.08 11.32 -6.04
CA GLY A 118 7.90 11.95 -6.60
C GLY A 118 7.36 11.24 -7.84
N ASP A 119 7.85 10.03 -8.14
CA ASP A 119 7.56 9.21 -9.32
C ASP A 119 6.79 7.91 -9.00
N GLU A 120 6.26 7.80 -7.77
CA GLU A 120 5.44 6.68 -7.32
C GLU A 120 4.04 7.15 -6.86
N CYS A 121 3.53 6.68 -5.72
CA CYS A 121 2.25 7.13 -5.20
C CYS A 121 2.26 8.63 -4.89
N HIS A 122 1.21 9.35 -5.23
CA HIS A 122 1.06 10.76 -4.82
C HIS A 122 0.84 10.88 -3.32
N MET A 123 0.03 9.98 -2.75
CA MET A 123 -0.30 9.94 -1.33
C MET A 123 -0.52 8.48 -0.86
N PRO A 124 0.53 7.75 -0.46
CA PRO A 124 0.35 6.46 0.21
C PRO A 124 -0.53 6.60 1.45
N PHE A 125 -1.48 5.68 1.67
CA PHE A 125 -2.34 5.70 2.86
C PHE A 125 -1.53 5.37 4.10
N ASN A 126 -1.56 6.28 5.07
CA ASN A 126 -1.00 6.08 6.39
C ASN A 126 -2.10 5.67 7.38
N PHE A 127 -2.21 4.36 7.64
CA PHE A 127 -3.22 3.79 8.53
C PHE A 127 -2.81 3.75 10.01
N GLN A 128 -1.65 4.23 10.37
CA GLN A 128 -1.15 4.12 11.74
C GLN A 128 -2.06 4.81 12.76
N LEU A 129 -2.67 5.95 12.41
CA LEU A 129 -3.64 6.65 13.28
C LEU A 129 -4.87 5.80 13.65
N ILE A 130 -5.17 4.75 12.87
CA ILE A 130 -6.27 3.83 13.19
C ILE A 130 -5.91 2.97 14.40
N ASN A 131 -4.62 2.65 14.57
CA ASN A 131 -4.12 1.69 15.57
C ASN A 131 -3.54 2.36 16.82
N LEU A 132 -3.27 3.68 16.76
CA LEU A 132 -2.72 4.40 17.89
C LEU A 132 -3.76 4.63 18.99
N PRO A 133 -3.34 4.64 20.28
CA PRO A 133 -4.16 5.12 21.37
C PRO A 133 -4.65 6.56 21.10
N TRP A 134 -5.90 6.83 21.46
CA TRP A 134 -6.47 8.18 21.34
C TRP A 134 -5.92 9.10 22.45
N ASP A 135 -4.64 9.39 22.35
CA ASP A 135 -3.88 10.25 23.25
C ASP A 135 -3.17 11.35 22.45
N ALA A 136 -3.34 12.60 22.87
CA ALA A 136 -2.83 13.76 22.14
C ALA A 136 -1.31 13.79 22.02
N ARG A 137 -0.57 13.22 22.99
CA ARG A 137 0.89 13.18 22.95
C ARG A 137 1.36 12.11 21.98
N VAL A 138 0.78 10.91 22.07
CA VAL A 138 1.08 9.79 21.15
C VAL A 138 0.81 10.17 19.71
N ILE A 139 -0.36 10.77 19.45
CA ILE A 139 -0.73 11.26 18.11
C ILE A 139 0.21 12.39 17.67
N GLY A 140 0.52 13.35 18.55
CA GLY A 140 1.41 14.45 18.21
C GLY A 140 2.86 14.02 17.95
N ASP A 141 3.36 13.03 18.67
CA ASP A 141 4.69 12.43 18.43
C ASP A 141 4.71 11.72 17.07
N TYR A 142 3.68 10.95 16.78
CA TYR A 142 3.55 10.26 15.49
C TYR A 142 3.42 11.22 14.29
N ILE A 143 2.69 12.32 14.45
CA ILE A 143 2.60 13.36 13.40
C ILE A 143 4.00 13.91 13.09
N ARG A 144 4.78 14.26 14.12
CA ARG A 144 6.15 14.76 13.92
C ARG A 144 7.08 13.75 13.26
N GLU A 145 6.97 12.49 13.65
CA GLU A 145 7.73 11.38 13.05
C GLU A 145 7.42 11.27 11.56
N TYR A 146 6.14 11.17 11.20
CA TYR A 146 5.73 10.98 9.81
C TYR A 146 6.06 12.19 8.94
N GLU A 147 5.75 13.41 9.39
CA GLU A 147 6.07 14.63 8.65
C GLU A 147 7.58 14.83 8.48
N GLY A 148 8.36 14.44 9.50
CA GLY A 148 9.83 14.48 9.43
C GLY A 148 10.45 13.44 8.49
N ALA A 149 9.74 12.36 8.19
CA ALA A 149 10.18 11.30 7.30
C ALA A 149 9.76 11.50 5.83
N LEU A 150 8.82 12.41 5.55
CA LEU A 150 8.34 12.64 4.19
C LEU A 150 9.47 13.13 3.26
N PRO A 151 9.51 12.63 2.02
CA PRO A 151 10.44 13.16 1.02
C PRO A 151 10.07 14.60 0.64
N PRO A 152 11.01 15.37 0.06
CA PRO A 152 10.73 16.73 -0.42
C PRO A 152 9.54 16.72 -1.39
N GLY A 153 8.52 17.55 -1.10
CA GLY A 153 7.29 17.62 -1.90
C GLY A 153 6.26 16.54 -1.59
N GLY A 154 6.57 15.59 -0.70
CA GLY A 154 5.61 14.59 -0.23
C GLY A 154 4.47 15.24 0.55
N TRP A 155 3.22 14.85 0.23
CA TRP A 155 2.03 15.33 0.93
C TRP A 155 1.57 14.28 1.94
N PRO A 156 1.41 14.63 3.25
CA PRO A 156 1.00 13.66 4.26
C PRO A 156 -0.45 13.20 4.04
N ASN A 157 -0.68 11.90 4.16
CA ASN A 157 -2.00 11.30 4.09
C ASN A 157 -2.42 10.81 5.49
N TRP A 158 -3.37 11.48 6.11
CA TRP A 158 -3.87 11.20 7.46
C TRP A 158 -5.19 10.44 7.41
N VAL A 159 -5.14 9.13 7.75
CA VAL A 159 -6.31 8.25 7.66
C VAL A 159 -6.81 7.89 9.06
N LEU A 160 -8.03 8.28 9.39
CA LEU A 160 -8.69 7.98 10.66
C LEU A 160 -9.66 6.79 10.59
N GLY A 161 -9.86 6.21 9.43
CA GLY A 161 -10.71 5.03 9.24
C GLY A 161 -10.77 4.58 7.79
N ASN A 162 -11.19 3.34 7.59
CA ASN A 162 -11.53 2.78 6.29
C ASN A 162 -12.75 1.85 6.40
N HIS A 163 -13.13 1.19 5.31
CA HIS A 163 -14.30 0.31 5.29
C HIS A 163 -14.09 -1.03 6.04
N ASP A 164 -12.84 -1.43 6.30
CA ASP A 164 -12.49 -2.67 7.00
C ASP A 164 -12.37 -2.48 8.53
N GLN A 165 -12.45 -1.25 9.02
CA GLN A 165 -12.28 -0.91 10.43
C GLN A 165 -13.55 -0.28 11.02
N HIS A 166 -13.72 -0.45 12.32
CA HIS A 166 -14.78 0.26 13.04
C HIS A 166 -14.64 1.77 12.84
N ARG A 167 -15.77 2.46 12.76
CA ARG A 167 -15.80 3.93 12.63
C ARG A 167 -15.04 4.59 13.80
N ILE A 168 -14.36 5.69 13.53
CA ILE A 168 -13.59 6.42 14.55
C ILE A 168 -14.45 6.73 15.79
N ALA A 169 -15.69 7.21 15.61
CA ALA A 169 -16.62 7.50 16.71
C ALA A 169 -17.02 6.27 17.56
N SER A 170 -16.66 5.05 17.15
CA SER A 170 -16.88 3.83 17.93
C SER A 170 -15.59 3.32 18.59
N ARG A 171 -14.45 3.97 18.31
CA ARG A 171 -13.12 3.60 18.84
C ARG A 171 -12.59 4.59 19.87
N VAL A 172 -13.13 5.82 19.89
CA VAL A 172 -12.71 6.96 20.73
C VAL A 172 -13.88 7.53 21.50
#